data_8e1dadd37d8d2d6331636f6cc574de5f
#
_entry.id   8e1dadd37d8d2d6331636f6cc574de5f
#
_cell.length_a   1.000
_cell.length_b   1.000
_cell.length_c   1.000
_cell.angle_alpha   90.00
_cell.angle_beta   90.00
_cell.angle_gamma   90.00
#
_symmetry.space_group_name_H-M   'P 1'
#
loop_
_entity.id
_entity.type
_entity.pdbx_description
1 polymer ?
#
loop_
_entity_poly.entity_id
_entity_poly.type
_entity_poly.pdbx_seq_one_letter_code
_entity_poly.pdbx_strand_id
1 'polypeptide(L)'
;MLYGKHNHEAEEYLEPVFGAPSEQHDLPKYRLPKHSLSPREADRLVRDELLDEGNSRLNLATFCQTYMEPEAVELMKDTLAKNAIDKSEYPRTAEIENRCVNIIANLWHAPDDEHFTGTSTIGSSEACMLGGLAMKFAWRKRAQAAGLDLNAHRPNLVISAGYQVCWEKFCVYWDVDIHVVPMDEQHMALDVNHVLDYVDEYTIGIVGIMGITYTGQYDDLAALDKVVTHYNHQHPKLPVYIHVDAASGGFYTPFIEPQLIWDFRLANVVSINASGHKYGLVYPGVGWVVWRDRQFLPSELVFKVSYLGGELPTMAINFSHSAAQLIGQYYNFIRFGKDGYREIQTKTHDVARYLAAALDKVGEFKMINNGHQLPLICYQLAPREDREWTLYDLSDRLLMNGWQVPTYPLPANLEQQVIQRIVVRADFGMNMAHDFMDDLTKAVHDLNQAHIVYHHDAAPKKYGFTH
;
A
#
# COMPACT_ATOMS: atom_id res chain seq x y z
N MET A 1 -16.11 -32.79 -7.36
CA MET A 1 -15.97 -33.06 -8.81
C MET A 1 -17.37 -33.04 -9.43
N LEU A 2 -17.77 -31.89 -9.99
CA LEU A 2 -19.09 -31.71 -10.62
C LEU A 2 -19.02 -31.75 -12.14
N TYR A 3 -17.89 -32.13 -12.73
CA TYR A 3 -17.72 -32.23 -14.17
C TYR A 3 -17.44 -33.68 -14.57
N GLY A 4 -18.51 -34.42 -14.86
CA GLY A 4 -18.42 -35.72 -15.53
C GLY A 4 -18.00 -35.53 -16.99
N LYS A 5 -17.23 -36.49 -17.52
CA LYS A 5 -16.96 -36.55 -18.98
C LYS A 5 -18.29 -36.75 -19.71
N HIS A 6 -18.76 -35.72 -20.40
CA HIS A 6 -19.89 -35.83 -21.28
C HIS A 6 -19.46 -36.45 -22.63
N ASN A 7 -20.19 -37.46 -23.10
CA ASN A 7 -20.00 -38.05 -24.42
C ASN A 7 -20.55 -37.08 -25.47
N HIS A 8 -19.73 -36.66 -26.39
CA HIS A 8 -20.05 -35.68 -27.45
C HIS A 8 -21.16 -36.10 -28.44
N GLU A 9 -21.58 -37.36 -28.45
CA GLU A 9 -22.62 -37.85 -29.43
C GLU A 9 -24.08 -37.64 -28.99
N ALA A 10 -24.33 -37.25 -27.74
CA ALA A 10 -25.68 -37.03 -27.21
C ALA A 10 -26.13 -35.56 -27.20
N GLU A 11 -25.22 -34.62 -27.47
CA GLU A 11 -25.44 -33.17 -27.29
C GLU A 11 -26.00 -32.46 -28.54
N GLU A 12 -26.03 -33.13 -29.70
CA GLU A 12 -26.47 -32.55 -30.99
C GLU A 12 -27.99 -32.25 -31.04
N TYR A 13 -28.76 -32.69 -30.04
CA TYR A 13 -30.25 -32.61 -30.07
C TYR A 13 -30.86 -31.74 -28.95
N LEU A 14 -30.08 -31.19 -28.06
CA LEU A 14 -30.58 -30.31 -26.99
C LEU A 14 -30.03 -28.90 -27.17
N GLU A 15 -30.70 -28.11 -28.02
CA GLU A 15 -30.50 -26.66 -27.97
C GLU A 15 -30.99 -26.15 -26.62
N PRO A 16 -30.15 -25.54 -25.79
CA PRO A 16 -30.59 -24.94 -24.53
C PRO A 16 -31.56 -23.80 -24.88
N VAL A 17 -32.68 -23.75 -24.18
CA VAL A 17 -33.67 -22.67 -24.32
C VAL A 17 -33.03 -21.30 -24.00
N PHE A 18 -31.96 -21.32 -23.22
CA PHE A 18 -31.15 -20.15 -22.85
C PHE A 18 -29.67 -20.52 -22.98
N GLY A 19 -28.96 -19.84 -23.84
CA GLY A 19 -27.52 -20.01 -24.04
C GLY A 19 -27.15 -20.35 -25.48
N ALA A 20 -25.92 -20.03 -25.90
CA ALA A 20 -25.40 -20.39 -27.21
C ALA A 20 -24.84 -21.83 -27.20
N PRO A 21 -24.83 -22.56 -28.35
CA PRO A 21 -24.23 -23.90 -28.45
C PRO A 21 -22.76 -23.97 -27.99
N SER A 22 -22.00 -22.88 -28.16
CA SER A 22 -20.61 -22.71 -27.69
C SER A 22 -20.47 -22.71 -26.17
N GLU A 23 -21.54 -22.42 -25.44
CA GLU A 23 -21.52 -22.42 -23.95
C GLU A 23 -21.54 -23.86 -23.38
N GLN A 24 -21.72 -24.84 -24.21
CA GLN A 24 -21.73 -26.28 -23.86
C GLN A 24 -20.33 -26.91 -23.96
N HIS A 25 -19.31 -26.18 -24.43
CA HIS A 25 -17.99 -26.72 -24.60
C HIS A 25 -17.17 -26.53 -23.34
N ASP A 26 -16.62 -27.62 -22.80
CA ASP A 26 -15.68 -27.62 -21.70
C ASP A 26 -14.37 -26.95 -22.16
N LEU A 27 -14.20 -25.69 -21.81
CA LEU A 27 -12.99 -24.93 -22.13
C LEU A 27 -11.84 -25.33 -21.22
N PRO A 28 -10.63 -25.56 -21.76
CA PRO A 28 -9.49 -25.90 -20.97
C PRO A 28 -9.06 -24.69 -20.10
N LYS A 29 -9.18 -24.80 -18.76
CA LYS A 29 -8.81 -23.71 -17.81
C LYS A 29 -7.31 -23.36 -17.83
N TYR A 30 -6.44 -24.33 -18.12
CA TYR A 30 -4.98 -24.18 -17.99
C TYR A 30 -4.22 -24.32 -19.32
N ARG A 31 -4.91 -24.29 -20.43
CA ARG A 31 -4.33 -24.37 -21.78
C ARG A 31 -5.06 -23.41 -22.70
N LEU A 32 -4.35 -22.91 -23.70
CA LEU A 32 -4.98 -22.08 -24.71
C LEU A 32 -6.04 -22.91 -25.45
N PRO A 33 -7.30 -22.43 -25.55
CA PRO A 33 -8.32 -23.10 -26.34
C PRO A 33 -7.87 -23.27 -27.80
N LYS A 34 -8.25 -24.37 -28.42
CA LYS A 34 -7.89 -24.63 -29.82
C LYS A 34 -8.59 -23.67 -30.80
N HIS A 35 -9.79 -23.26 -30.47
CA HIS A 35 -10.63 -22.40 -31.31
C HIS A 35 -10.89 -21.07 -30.58
N SER A 36 -11.04 -19.99 -31.36
CA SER A 36 -11.46 -18.69 -30.84
C SER A 36 -12.94 -18.70 -30.49
N LEU A 37 -13.29 -17.96 -29.46
CA LEU A 37 -14.67 -17.65 -29.08
C LEU A 37 -15.10 -16.30 -29.67
N SER A 38 -16.39 -16.06 -29.73
CA SER A 38 -16.88 -14.71 -30.00
C SER A 38 -16.55 -13.77 -28.83
N PRO A 39 -16.38 -12.45 -29.07
CA PRO A 39 -16.11 -11.49 -27.99
C PRO A 39 -17.15 -11.53 -26.86
N ARG A 40 -18.43 -11.75 -27.21
CA ARG A 40 -19.53 -11.81 -26.25
C ARG A 40 -19.46 -13.05 -25.35
N GLU A 41 -19.12 -14.20 -25.94
CA GLU A 41 -18.95 -15.45 -25.18
C GLU A 41 -17.75 -15.37 -24.25
N ALA A 42 -16.62 -14.84 -24.73
CA ALA A 42 -15.43 -14.63 -23.92
C ALA A 42 -15.71 -13.64 -22.74
N ASP A 43 -16.41 -12.53 -23.00
CA ASP A 43 -16.81 -11.57 -21.95
C ASP A 43 -17.67 -12.25 -20.89
N ARG A 44 -18.67 -13.05 -21.32
CA ARG A 44 -19.56 -13.75 -20.39
C ARG A 44 -18.79 -14.75 -19.52
N LEU A 45 -17.98 -15.60 -20.11
CA LEU A 45 -17.21 -16.60 -19.37
C LEU A 45 -16.27 -15.98 -18.33
N VAL A 46 -15.61 -14.87 -18.70
CA VAL A 46 -14.77 -14.14 -17.73
C VAL A 46 -15.60 -13.53 -16.59
N ARG A 47 -16.78 -12.97 -16.89
CA ARG A 47 -17.69 -12.46 -15.85
C ARG A 47 -18.21 -13.54 -14.93
N ASP A 48 -18.53 -14.72 -15.49
CA ASP A 48 -19.01 -15.86 -14.71
C ASP A 48 -17.93 -16.37 -13.72
N GLU A 49 -16.65 -16.37 -14.11
CA GLU A 49 -15.53 -16.70 -13.19
C GLU A 49 -15.36 -15.67 -12.06
N LEU A 50 -15.85 -14.43 -12.24
CA LEU A 50 -15.74 -13.35 -11.25
C LEU A 50 -16.98 -13.21 -10.34
N LEU A 51 -18.02 -14.05 -10.53
CA LEU A 51 -19.29 -13.91 -9.80
C LEU A 51 -19.19 -14.19 -8.30
N ASP A 52 -18.26 -15.04 -7.89
CA ASP A 52 -18.05 -15.42 -6.50
C ASP A 52 -17.01 -14.53 -5.77
N GLU A 53 -16.45 -13.54 -6.46
CA GLU A 53 -15.57 -12.57 -5.82
C GLU A 53 -16.36 -11.59 -4.94
N GLY A 54 -15.76 -11.22 -3.80
CA GLY A 54 -16.35 -10.25 -2.90
C GLY A 54 -16.44 -8.84 -3.49
N ASN A 55 -17.40 -8.06 -3.02
CA ASN A 55 -17.53 -6.66 -3.40
C ASN A 55 -16.35 -5.84 -2.85
N SER A 56 -15.58 -5.20 -3.73
CA SER A 56 -14.41 -4.40 -3.35
C SER A 56 -14.70 -3.29 -2.33
N ARG A 57 -15.93 -2.74 -2.32
CA ARG A 57 -16.35 -1.71 -1.33
C ARG A 57 -16.49 -2.27 0.07
N LEU A 58 -16.83 -3.56 0.23
CA LEU A 58 -16.94 -4.25 1.52
C LEU A 58 -15.60 -4.82 2.00
N ASN A 59 -14.54 -4.69 1.19
CA ASN A 59 -13.21 -5.12 1.58
C ASN A 59 -12.55 -4.07 2.47
N LEU A 60 -12.62 -4.25 3.79
CA LEU A 60 -12.01 -3.36 4.78
C LEU A 60 -10.55 -3.70 5.07
N ALA A 61 -9.98 -4.69 4.37
CA ALA A 61 -8.57 -5.05 4.44
C ALA A 61 -7.69 -4.14 3.58
N THR A 62 -8.21 -3.66 2.45
CA THR A 62 -7.42 -2.93 1.46
C THR A 62 -7.37 -1.43 1.74
N PHE A 63 -6.19 -0.85 1.52
CA PHE A 63 -6.03 0.62 1.44
C PHE A 63 -6.33 1.18 0.05
N CYS A 64 -6.45 0.31 -0.96
CA CYS A 64 -6.66 0.74 -2.34
C CYS A 64 -8.04 1.34 -2.52
N GLN A 65 -8.10 2.44 -3.28
CA GLN A 65 -9.35 3.12 -3.60
C GLN A 65 -10.23 2.25 -4.50
N THR A 66 -11.53 2.19 -4.20
CA THR A 66 -12.52 1.38 -4.92
C THR A 66 -13.58 2.21 -5.64
N TYR A 67 -13.47 3.53 -5.58
CA TYR A 67 -14.36 4.46 -6.26
C TYR A 67 -13.60 5.65 -6.84
N MET A 68 -13.95 6.03 -8.06
CA MET A 68 -13.60 7.32 -8.68
C MET A 68 -14.83 7.88 -9.39
N GLU A 69 -14.87 9.20 -9.62
CA GLU A 69 -15.96 9.85 -10.36
C GLU A 69 -16.02 9.31 -11.79
N PRO A 70 -17.24 9.19 -12.39
CA PRO A 70 -17.41 8.64 -13.75
C PRO A 70 -16.54 9.35 -14.80
N GLU A 71 -16.38 10.65 -14.70
CA GLU A 71 -15.55 11.46 -15.61
C GLU A 71 -14.08 11.05 -15.53
N ALA A 72 -13.59 10.77 -14.33
CA ALA A 72 -12.22 10.26 -14.12
C ALA A 72 -12.04 8.87 -14.74
N VAL A 73 -13.03 7.99 -14.54
CA VAL A 73 -13.02 6.63 -15.09
C VAL A 73 -13.01 6.65 -16.62
N GLU A 74 -13.85 7.48 -17.25
CA GLU A 74 -13.88 7.61 -18.70
C GLU A 74 -12.57 8.16 -19.25
N LEU A 75 -12.02 9.21 -18.63
CA LEU A 75 -10.73 9.77 -18.99
C LEU A 75 -9.59 8.73 -18.85
N MET A 76 -9.60 7.93 -17.81
CA MET A 76 -8.64 6.83 -17.63
C MET A 76 -8.79 5.79 -18.75
N LYS A 77 -10.01 5.40 -19.10
CA LYS A 77 -10.31 4.46 -20.20
C LYS A 77 -9.77 4.98 -21.54
N ASP A 78 -9.95 6.26 -21.85
CA ASP A 78 -9.45 6.91 -23.06
C ASP A 78 -7.91 6.94 -23.15
N THR A 79 -7.25 6.82 -22.00
CA THR A 79 -5.77 6.88 -21.89
C THR A 79 -5.12 5.54 -21.59
N LEU A 80 -5.89 4.44 -21.48
CA LEU A 80 -5.37 3.09 -21.20
C LEU A 80 -4.28 2.64 -22.19
N ALA A 81 -4.47 2.97 -23.48
CA ALA A 81 -3.56 2.56 -24.55
C ALA A 81 -2.28 3.41 -24.64
N LYS A 82 -2.18 4.51 -23.89
CA LYS A 82 -0.96 5.34 -23.89
C LYS A 82 0.08 4.72 -22.96
N ASN A 83 1.23 4.37 -23.52
CA ASN A 83 2.37 3.90 -22.76
C ASN A 83 3.08 5.08 -22.09
N ALA A 84 3.11 5.14 -20.77
CA ALA A 84 3.66 6.29 -20.03
C ALA A 84 5.17 6.47 -20.20
N ILE A 85 5.91 5.42 -20.58
CA ILE A 85 7.35 5.52 -20.83
C ILE A 85 7.68 6.20 -22.18
N ASP A 86 6.72 6.21 -23.12
CA ASP A 86 6.90 6.77 -24.47
C ASP A 86 6.75 8.30 -24.45
N LYS A 87 7.66 8.97 -23.74
CA LYS A 87 7.57 10.42 -23.46
C LYS A 87 7.68 11.29 -24.72
N SER A 88 8.34 10.79 -25.79
CA SER A 88 8.43 11.48 -27.08
C SER A 88 7.10 11.46 -27.83
N GLU A 89 6.42 10.30 -27.81
CA GLU A 89 5.15 10.10 -28.49
C GLU A 89 3.99 10.75 -27.72
N TYR A 90 4.10 10.78 -26.38
CA TYR A 90 3.10 11.36 -25.50
C TYR A 90 3.65 12.50 -24.63
N PRO A 91 4.18 13.61 -25.23
CA PRO A 91 4.85 14.67 -24.48
C PRO A 91 3.92 15.38 -23.48
N ARG A 92 2.61 15.41 -23.74
CA ARG A 92 1.64 15.99 -22.79
C ARG A 92 1.42 15.10 -21.57
N THR A 93 1.47 13.78 -21.73
CA THR A 93 1.45 12.84 -20.61
C THR A 93 2.69 13.00 -19.75
N ALA A 94 3.87 13.11 -20.35
CA ALA A 94 5.13 13.38 -19.65
C ALA A 94 5.11 14.71 -18.88
N GLU A 95 4.52 15.75 -19.48
CA GLU A 95 4.34 17.05 -18.82
C GLU A 95 3.37 16.95 -17.62
N ILE A 96 2.29 16.18 -17.75
CA ILE A 96 1.34 15.92 -16.66
C ILE A 96 2.02 15.16 -15.51
N GLU A 97 2.86 14.18 -15.81
CA GLU A 97 3.68 13.49 -14.79
C GLU A 97 4.53 14.51 -14.01
N ASN A 98 5.20 15.39 -14.72
CA ASN A 98 6.05 16.44 -14.14
C ASN A 98 5.24 17.39 -13.24
N ARG A 99 4.05 17.78 -13.68
CA ARG A 99 3.13 18.59 -12.87
C ARG A 99 2.70 17.88 -11.60
N CYS A 100 2.39 16.57 -11.68
CA CYS A 100 2.07 15.77 -10.50
C CYS A 100 3.23 15.73 -9.51
N VAL A 101 4.46 15.48 -9.98
CA VAL A 101 5.67 15.51 -9.14
C VAL A 101 5.81 16.85 -8.44
N ASN A 102 5.65 17.96 -9.17
CA ASN A 102 5.76 19.30 -8.59
C ASN A 102 4.65 19.59 -7.56
N ILE A 103 3.41 19.19 -7.83
CA ILE A 103 2.30 19.32 -6.88
C ILE A 103 2.59 18.56 -5.59
N ILE A 104 3.10 17.33 -5.70
CA ILE A 104 3.42 16.45 -4.58
C ILE A 104 4.62 16.99 -3.79
N ALA A 105 5.68 17.43 -4.47
CA ALA A 105 6.86 18.02 -3.86
C ALA A 105 6.49 19.26 -3.03
N ASN A 106 5.65 20.15 -3.59
CA ASN A 106 5.11 21.30 -2.87
C ASN A 106 4.23 20.91 -1.69
N LEU A 107 3.42 19.84 -1.83
CA LEU A 107 2.59 19.34 -0.74
C LEU A 107 3.41 18.83 0.44
N TRP A 108 4.60 18.27 0.15
CA TRP A 108 5.54 17.74 1.14
C TRP A 108 6.67 18.73 1.49
N HIS A 109 6.51 20.02 1.17
CA HIS A 109 7.44 21.10 1.52
C HIS A 109 8.88 20.82 1.05
N ALA A 110 9.06 20.26 -0.14
CA ALA A 110 10.39 20.15 -0.72
C ALA A 110 11.02 21.57 -0.87
N PRO A 111 12.34 21.68 -0.66
CA PRO A 111 13.03 22.96 -0.88
C PRO A 111 12.71 23.52 -2.26
N ASP A 112 12.50 24.83 -2.33
CA ASP A 112 12.07 25.51 -3.55
C ASP A 112 13.14 25.32 -4.64
N ASP A 113 12.74 24.68 -5.75
CA ASP A 113 13.55 24.50 -6.95
C ASP A 113 12.64 24.68 -8.16
N GLU A 114 13.17 25.20 -9.26
CA GLU A 114 12.41 25.36 -10.51
C GLU A 114 11.93 24.01 -11.06
N HIS A 115 12.62 22.89 -10.71
CA HIS A 115 12.32 21.55 -11.17
C HIS A 115 12.53 20.51 -10.07
N PHE A 116 11.47 20.13 -9.40
CA PHE A 116 11.52 19.06 -8.40
C PHE A 116 11.94 17.70 -8.99
N THR A 117 12.66 16.93 -8.18
CA THR A 117 13.17 15.62 -8.57
C THR A 117 12.24 14.51 -8.08
N GLY A 118 11.60 13.81 -9.00
CA GLY A 118 10.67 12.73 -8.68
C GLY A 118 10.19 12.00 -9.92
N THR A 119 9.42 10.94 -9.73
CA THR A 119 8.77 10.16 -10.79
C THR A 119 7.52 9.46 -10.32
N SER A 120 6.63 9.16 -11.26
CA SER A 120 5.55 8.19 -11.06
C SER A 120 6.12 6.76 -11.05
N THR A 121 5.38 5.85 -10.43
CA THR A 121 5.65 4.41 -10.37
C THR A 121 4.33 3.66 -10.47
N ILE A 122 4.36 2.33 -10.65
CA ILE A 122 3.14 1.52 -10.66
C ILE A 122 2.55 1.29 -9.26
N GLY A 123 3.20 1.81 -8.22
CA GLY A 123 2.77 1.74 -6.83
C GLY A 123 3.92 2.02 -5.88
N SER A 124 3.60 2.16 -4.57
CA SER A 124 4.64 2.45 -3.55
C SER A 124 5.71 1.40 -3.45
N SER A 125 5.46 0.13 -3.77
CA SER A 125 6.53 -0.88 -3.73
C SER A 125 7.70 -0.52 -4.65
N GLU A 126 7.42 -0.10 -5.88
CA GLU A 126 8.46 0.41 -6.79
C GLU A 126 9.07 1.73 -6.28
N ALA A 127 8.24 2.62 -5.75
CA ALA A 127 8.68 3.89 -5.20
C ALA A 127 9.63 3.72 -3.99
N CYS A 128 9.33 2.78 -3.07
CA CYS A 128 10.21 2.38 -1.97
C CYS A 128 11.54 1.81 -2.50
N MET A 129 11.47 0.95 -3.52
CA MET A 129 12.67 0.36 -4.14
C MET A 129 13.57 1.43 -4.76
N LEU A 130 13.01 2.42 -5.45
CA LEU A 130 13.77 3.55 -5.99
C LEU A 130 14.39 4.41 -4.89
N GLY A 131 13.65 4.69 -3.81
CA GLY A 131 14.17 5.37 -2.62
C GLY A 131 15.33 4.61 -1.98
N GLY A 132 15.16 3.31 -1.75
CA GLY A 132 16.18 2.42 -1.21
C GLY A 132 17.43 2.33 -2.10
N LEU A 133 17.25 2.20 -3.41
CA LEU A 133 18.36 2.18 -4.38
C LEU A 133 19.12 3.51 -4.36
N ALA A 134 18.42 4.64 -4.31
CA ALA A 134 19.08 5.94 -4.23
C ALA A 134 19.93 6.06 -2.96
N MET A 135 19.42 5.63 -1.81
CA MET A 135 20.18 5.57 -0.56
C MET A 135 21.41 4.65 -0.69
N LYS A 136 21.23 3.45 -1.25
CA LYS A 136 22.33 2.48 -1.42
C LYS A 136 23.46 3.02 -2.31
N PHE A 137 23.12 3.59 -3.46
CA PHE A 137 24.13 4.14 -4.37
C PHE A 137 24.81 5.39 -3.80
N ALA A 138 24.07 6.26 -3.13
CA ALA A 138 24.63 7.42 -2.45
C ALA A 138 25.54 7.02 -1.29
N TRP A 139 25.14 6.03 -0.47
CA TRP A 139 25.99 5.44 0.58
C TRP A 139 27.27 4.86 -0.02
N ARG A 140 27.17 4.05 -1.07
CA ARG A 140 28.35 3.44 -1.73
C ARG A 140 29.41 4.47 -2.10
N LYS A 141 29.01 5.61 -2.67
CA LYS A 141 29.92 6.70 -3.00
C LYS A 141 30.61 7.29 -1.77
N ARG A 142 29.85 7.52 -0.69
CA ARG A 142 30.40 8.04 0.57
C ARG A 142 31.34 7.03 1.22
N ALA A 143 30.96 5.75 1.25
CA ALA A 143 31.77 4.67 1.82
C ALA A 143 33.10 4.49 1.08
N GLN A 144 33.08 4.53 -0.24
CA GLN A 144 34.31 4.52 -1.07
C GLN A 144 35.21 5.73 -0.78
N ALA A 145 34.64 6.93 -0.70
CA ALA A 145 35.37 8.15 -0.38
C ALA A 145 35.94 8.14 1.04
N ALA A 146 35.28 7.46 1.98
CA ALA A 146 35.76 7.25 3.35
C ALA A 146 36.81 6.13 3.47
N GLY A 147 37.05 5.35 2.41
CA GLY A 147 37.98 4.23 2.41
C GLY A 147 37.45 2.94 3.08
N LEU A 148 36.12 2.80 3.19
CA LEU A 148 35.48 1.62 3.76
C LEU A 148 35.64 0.43 2.79
N ASP A 149 35.96 -0.76 3.32
CA ASP A 149 35.97 -1.99 2.54
C ASP A 149 34.52 -2.48 2.29
N LEU A 150 34.05 -2.27 1.07
CA LEU A 150 32.71 -2.64 0.67
C LEU A 150 32.47 -4.15 0.55
N ASN A 151 33.53 -4.97 0.65
CA ASN A 151 33.41 -6.43 0.61
C ASN A 151 33.44 -7.09 1.99
N ALA A 152 33.73 -6.32 3.05
CA ALA A 152 33.81 -6.86 4.40
C ALA A 152 32.41 -7.25 4.93
N HIS A 153 31.40 -6.45 4.66
CA HIS A 153 30.02 -6.69 5.05
C HIS A 153 29.06 -6.23 3.95
N ARG A 154 27.83 -6.79 3.95
CA ARG A 154 26.73 -6.27 3.13
C ARG A 154 26.28 -4.92 3.67
N PRO A 155 25.80 -4.01 2.79
CA PRO A 155 25.10 -2.82 3.26
C PRO A 155 23.80 -3.23 3.99
N ASN A 156 23.38 -2.42 4.97
CA ASN A 156 22.16 -2.67 5.71
C ASN A 156 21.21 -1.49 5.70
N LEU A 157 19.93 -1.77 5.94
CA LEU A 157 18.86 -0.80 6.05
C LEU A 157 18.19 -0.93 7.42
N VAL A 158 18.01 0.18 8.14
CA VAL A 158 17.34 0.21 9.44
C VAL A 158 15.87 0.59 9.27
N ILE A 159 14.97 -0.18 9.89
CA ILE A 159 13.52 0.02 9.78
C ILE A 159 12.80 -0.59 10.99
N SER A 160 11.61 -0.06 11.35
CA SER A 160 10.77 -0.65 12.41
C SER A 160 10.15 -1.97 11.96
N ALA A 161 9.81 -2.88 12.90
CA ALA A 161 9.15 -4.15 12.61
C ALA A 161 7.76 -4.00 11.94
N GLY A 162 7.19 -2.80 11.94
CA GLY A 162 5.93 -2.48 11.27
C GLY A 162 6.01 -2.28 9.76
N TYR A 163 7.14 -2.57 9.15
CA TYR A 163 7.34 -2.36 7.72
C TYR A 163 6.44 -3.21 6.83
N GLN A 164 6.21 -2.74 5.62
CA GLN A 164 5.52 -3.50 4.57
C GLN A 164 6.53 -4.36 3.80
N VAL A 165 6.11 -5.55 3.36
CA VAL A 165 6.95 -6.56 2.69
C VAL A 165 7.77 -6.05 1.50
N CYS A 166 7.43 -4.88 0.92
CA CYS A 166 8.23 -4.29 -0.15
C CYS A 166 9.67 -3.97 0.29
N TRP A 167 9.90 -3.66 1.57
CA TRP A 167 11.23 -3.41 2.12
C TRP A 167 12.04 -4.69 2.27
N GLU A 168 11.40 -5.78 2.69
CA GLU A 168 12.03 -7.11 2.69
C GLU A 168 12.41 -7.53 1.27
N LYS A 169 11.49 -7.36 0.30
CA LYS A 169 11.80 -7.60 -1.12
C LYS A 169 12.94 -6.73 -1.61
N PHE A 170 12.97 -5.45 -1.26
CA PHE A 170 14.10 -4.57 -1.59
C PHE A 170 15.40 -5.14 -1.07
N CYS A 171 15.46 -5.51 0.21
CA CYS A 171 16.66 -6.03 0.84
C CYS A 171 17.15 -7.32 0.17
N VAL A 172 16.24 -8.26 -0.09
CA VAL A 172 16.57 -9.53 -0.77
C VAL A 172 17.02 -9.30 -2.21
N TYR A 173 16.32 -8.47 -2.99
CA TYR A 173 16.61 -8.30 -4.42
C TYR A 173 17.92 -7.55 -4.68
N TRP A 174 18.35 -6.70 -3.79
CA TRP A 174 19.53 -5.88 -3.96
C TRP A 174 20.65 -6.13 -2.94
N ASP A 175 20.67 -7.32 -2.32
CA ASP A 175 21.72 -7.72 -1.37
C ASP A 175 21.98 -6.64 -0.29
N VAL A 176 20.92 -6.28 0.42
CA VAL A 176 20.95 -5.39 1.58
C VAL A 176 20.45 -6.19 2.78
N ASP A 177 21.14 -6.14 3.90
CA ASP A 177 20.68 -6.74 5.13
C ASP A 177 19.63 -5.81 5.77
N ILE A 178 18.59 -6.38 6.38
CA ILE A 178 17.56 -5.61 7.06
C ILE A 178 17.83 -5.61 8.55
N HIS A 179 18.04 -4.44 9.13
CA HIS A 179 18.17 -4.25 10.58
C HIS A 179 16.83 -3.77 11.13
N VAL A 180 16.12 -4.69 11.76
CA VAL A 180 14.76 -4.44 12.25
C VAL A 180 14.79 -3.96 13.69
N VAL A 181 14.30 -2.75 13.94
CA VAL A 181 14.02 -2.25 15.28
C VAL A 181 12.73 -2.92 15.76
N PRO A 182 12.77 -3.73 16.83
CA PRO A 182 11.62 -4.53 17.25
C PRO A 182 10.48 -3.66 17.78
N MET A 183 9.25 -4.18 17.67
CA MET A 183 8.07 -3.65 18.36
C MET A 183 7.97 -4.24 19.77
N ASP A 184 7.33 -3.50 20.66
CA ASP A 184 6.82 -3.98 21.94
C ASP A 184 5.41 -3.41 22.21
N GLU A 185 4.80 -3.78 23.34
CA GLU A 185 3.45 -3.32 23.70
C GLU A 185 3.35 -1.80 23.92
N GLN A 186 4.46 -1.14 24.21
CA GLN A 186 4.53 0.31 24.45
C GLN A 186 4.94 1.07 23.17
N HIS A 187 5.71 0.42 22.30
CA HIS A 187 6.28 0.98 21.07
C HIS A 187 5.89 0.12 19.86
N MET A 188 4.68 0.33 19.34
CA MET A 188 4.23 -0.30 18.08
C MET A 188 4.62 0.50 16.83
N ALA A 189 5.27 1.66 17.00
CA ALA A 189 5.99 2.45 16.02
C ALA A 189 7.49 2.36 16.27
N LEU A 190 8.31 3.01 15.45
CA LEU A 190 9.76 3.02 15.57
C LEU A 190 10.20 3.54 16.95
N ASP A 191 10.90 2.73 17.71
CA ASP A 191 11.56 3.20 18.93
C ASP A 191 12.79 4.05 18.59
N VAL A 192 12.60 5.36 18.60
CA VAL A 192 13.63 6.35 18.25
C VAL A 192 14.78 6.34 19.24
N ASN A 193 14.55 5.92 20.50
CA ASN A 193 15.61 5.91 21.51
C ASN A 193 16.64 4.80 21.27
N HIS A 194 16.24 3.72 20.61
CA HIS A 194 17.08 2.56 20.32
C HIS A 194 17.45 2.40 18.84
N VAL A 195 16.97 3.28 17.95
CA VAL A 195 17.23 3.16 16.50
C VAL A 195 18.72 3.16 16.15
N LEU A 196 19.55 3.92 16.89
CA LEU A 196 20.98 3.99 16.64
C LEU A 196 21.75 2.72 17.05
N ASP A 197 21.17 1.85 17.88
CA ASP A 197 21.76 0.55 18.23
C ASP A 197 21.83 -0.38 17.01
N TYR A 198 21.07 -0.07 15.96
CA TYR A 198 20.99 -0.81 14.70
C TYR A 198 21.76 -0.16 13.55
N VAL A 199 22.39 0.99 13.77
CA VAL A 199 23.12 1.78 12.76
C VAL A 199 24.63 1.51 12.89
N ASP A 200 25.27 1.24 11.76
CA ASP A 200 26.72 1.08 11.62
C ASP A 200 27.23 1.78 10.34
N GLU A 201 28.52 1.62 10.03
CA GLU A 201 29.15 2.20 8.82
C GLU A 201 28.63 1.62 7.50
N TYR A 202 27.95 0.46 7.52
CA TYR A 202 27.34 -0.18 6.38
C TYR A 202 25.87 0.20 6.20
N THR A 203 25.31 1.03 7.09
CA THR A 203 23.94 1.48 7.01
C THR A 203 23.73 2.46 5.86
N ILE A 204 22.89 2.07 4.87
CA ILE A 204 22.56 2.90 3.72
C ILE A 204 21.60 4.04 4.07
N GLY A 205 20.73 3.83 5.07
CA GLY A 205 19.75 4.79 5.54
C GLY A 205 18.78 4.17 6.53
N ILE A 206 17.90 5.01 7.07
CA ILE A 206 16.82 4.64 7.98
C ILE A 206 15.49 4.91 7.27
N VAL A 207 14.55 3.99 7.38
CA VAL A 207 13.18 4.18 6.88
C VAL A 207 12.28 4.52 8.04
N GLY A 208 11.64 5.70 7.96
CA GLY A 208 10.56 6.06 8.84
C GLY A 208 9.21 5.93 8.14
N ILE A 209 8.18 5.48 8.85
CA ILE A 209 6.90 5.08 8.25
C ILE A 209 5.80 6.04 8.68
N MET A 210 5.14 6.67 7.69
CA MET A 210 3.93 7.47 7.89
C MET A 210 2.68 6.64 7.60
N GLY A 211 2.33 5.79 8.57
CA GLY A 211 1.18 4.90 8.49
C GLY A 211 1.55 3.44 8.39
N ILE A 212 1.95 2.86 9.51
CA ILE A 212 2.28 1.45 9.67
C ILE A 212 1.11 0.58 9.20
N THR A 213 1.38 -0.37 8.33
CA THR A 213 0.34 -1.21 7.70
C THR A 213 -0.48 -2.00 8.72
N TYR A 214 0.13 -2.42 9.82
CA TYR A 214 -0.52 -3.24 10.86
C TYR A 214 -1.45 -2.42 11.75
N THR A 215 -0.95 -1.28 12.25
CA THR A 215 -1.62 -0.52 13.32
C THR A 215 -2.07 0.88 12.88
N GLY A 216 -1.60 1.40 11.75
CA GLY A 216 -1.92 2.75 11.26
C GLY A 216 -1.20 3.88 11.98
N GLN A 217 -0.30 3.57 12.91
CA GLN A 217 0.46 4.58 13.65
C GLN A 217 1.54 5.22 12.78
N TYR A 218 1.99 6.40 13.19
CA TYR A 218 3.11 7.11 12.58
C TYR A 218 4.38 6.94 13.41
N ASP A 219 5.52 6.77 12.76
CA ASP A 219 6.81 6.95 13.40
C ASP A 219 7.02 8.43 13.74
N ASP A 220 7.66 8.72 14.87
CA ASP A 220 8.02 10.11 15.23
C ASP A 220 9.25 10.58 14.43
N LEU A 221 8.97 11.05 13.19
CA LEU A 221 10.01 11.47 12.26
C LEU A 221 10.75 12.71 12.73
N ALA A 222 10.10 13.58 13.51
CA ALA A 222 10.78 14.76 14.07
C ALA A 222 11.78 14.38 15.17
N ALA A 223 11.46 13.40 15.99
CA ALA A 223 12.41 12.84 16.95
C ALA A 223 13.54 12.07 16.24
N LEU A 224 13.20 11.26 15.23
CA LEU A 224 14.18 10.54 14.42
C LEU A 224 15.17 11.49 13.74
N ASP A 225 14.70 12.58 13.14
CA ASP A 225 15.57 13.59 12.51
C ASP A 225 16.58 14.21 13.51
N LYS A 226 16.15 14.47 14.73
CA LYS A 226 17.05 14.99 15.79
C LYS A 226 18.13 13.99 16.15
N VAL A 227 17.77 12.73 16.32
CA VAL A 227 18.70 11.63 16.66
C VAL A 227 19.69 11.42 15.52
N VAL A 228 19.23 11.39 14.28
CA VAL A 228 20.06 11.28 13.08
C VAL A 228 20.97 12.50 12.91
N THR A 229 20.48 13.70 13.18
CA THR A 229 21.31 14.92 13.15
C THR A 229 22.48 14.82 14.14
N HIS A 230 22.21 14.36 15.36
CA HIS A 230 23.27 14.17 16.37
C HIS A 230 24.29 13.12 15.91
N TYR A 231 23.82 11.97 15.41
CA TYR A 231 24.69 10.93 14.86
C TYR A 231 25.58 11.45 13.72
N ASN A 232 25.01 12.19 12.77
CA ASN A 232 25.73 12.72 11.61
C ASN A 232 26.80 13.75 11.99
N HIS A 233 26.57 14.53 13.05
CA HIS A 233 27.62 15.42 13.59
C HIS A 233 28.83 14.65 14.12
N GLN A 234 28.63 13.47 14.68
CA GLN A 234 29.71 12.60 15.17
C GLN A 234 30.36 11.79 14.05
N HIS A 235 29.64 11.52 12.95
CA HIS A 235 30.06 10.68 11.82
C HIS A 235 30.02 11.42 10.48
N PRO A 236 30.72 12.57 10.32
CA PRO A 236 30.58 13.45 9.14
C PRO A 236 31.05 12.82 7.81
N LYS A 237 31.85 11.75 7.85
CA LYS A 237 32.29 11.04 6.65
C LYS A 237 31.27 10.05 6.11
N LEU A 238 30.43 9.50 7.00
CA LEU A 238 29.41 8.51 6.69
C LEU A 238 28.06 8.89 7.32
N PRO A 239 27.48 10.04 6.93
CA PRO A 239 26.19 10.44 7.41
C PRO A 239 25.09 9.47 6.95
N VAL A 240 24.10 9.25 7.80
CA VAL A 240 22.91 8.46 7.53
C VAL A 240 21.74 9.40 7.25
N TYR A 241 20.86 9.02 6.32
CA TYR A 241 19.69 9.80 5.93
C TYR A 241 18.41 9.01 6.09
N ILE A 242 17.29 9.73 6.07
CA ILE A 242 15.95 9.17 6.25
C ILE A 242 15.22 9.13 4.91
N HIS A 243 14.70 7.96 4.57
CA HIS A 243 13.62 7.82 3.60
C HIS A 243 12.29 7.72 4.35
N VAL A 244 11.27 8.45 3.92
CA VAL A 244 9.94 8.35 4.52
C VAL A 244 9.03 7.49 3.63
N ASP A 245 8.66 6.32 4.14
CA ASP A 245 7.59 5.52 3.55
C ASP A 245 6.24 6.10 3.99
N ALA A 246 5.73 7.01 3.19
CA ALA A 246 4.43 7.62 3.37
C ALA A 246 3.37 7.01 2.42
N ALA A 247 3.50 5.71 2.12
CA ALA A 247 2.59 5.01 1.21
C ALA A 247 1.11 5.29 1.52
N SER A 248 0.76 5.36 2.78
CA SER A 248 -0.59 5.70 3.24
C SER A 248 -0.72 7.17 3.67
N GLY A 249 0.21 7.67 4.49
CA GLY A 249 0.13 9.01 5.08
C GLY A 249 0.37 10.17 4.11
N GLY A 250 1.12 9.95 3.01
CA GLY A 250 1.57 11.04 2.13
C GLY A 250 0.47 11.87 1.47
N PHE A 251 -0.71 11.28 1.25
CA PHE A 251 -1.90 11.98 0.74
C PHE A 251 -3.02 12.14 1.76
N TYR A 252 -2.74 11.86 3.03
CA TYR A 252 -3.70 11.99 4.11
C TYR A 252 -3.23 13.03 5.14
N THR A 253 -2.05 12.82 5.70
CA THR A 253 -1.49 13.65 6.78
C THR A 253 -1.42 15.14 6.43
N PRO A 254 -1.02 15.58 5.21
CA PRO A 254 -0.97 17.01 4.88
C PRO A 254 -2.32 17.74 5.00
N PHE A 255 -3.42 17.01 4.93
CA PHE A 255 -4.77 17.59 4.96
C PHE A 255 -5.41 17.54 6.34
N ILE A 256 -5.09 16.52 7.15
CA ILE A 256 -5.67 16.30 8.48
C ILE A 256 -4.78 16.89 9.57
N GLU A 257 -3.48 16.74 9.46
CA GLU A 257 -2.50 17.23 10.43
C GLU A 257 -1.43 18.14 9.75
N PRO A 258 -1.83 19.27 9.15
CA PRO A 258 -0.91 20.12 8.36
C PRO A 258 0.24 20.69 9.20
N GLN A 259 0.10 20.72 10.51
CA GLN A 259 1.13 21.22 11.45
C GLN A 259 2.15 20.13 11.83
N LEU A 260 1.84 18.86 11.60
CA LEU A 260 2.77 17.76 11.86
C LEU A 260 3.99 17.86 10.94
N ILE A 261 5.19 17.86 11.52
CA ILE A 261 6.43 17.95 10.76
C ILE A 261 6.98 16.54 10.57
N TRP A 262 6.86 16.02 9.35
CA TRP A 262 7.23 14.65 8.99
C TRP A 262 7.93 14.56 7.63
N ASP A 263 7.92 15.64 6.86
CA ASP A 263 8.29 15.71 5.45
C ASP A 263 9.63 16.43 5.24
N PHE A 264 9.86 17.01 4.07
CA PHE A 264 11.09 17.69 3.72
C PHE A 264 11.41 18.94 4.58
N ARG A 265 10.56 19.32 5.53
CA ARG A 265 10.91 20.31 6.57
C ARG A 265 11.96 19.75 7.54
N LEU A 266 12.11 18.41 7.62
CA LEU A 266 13.15 17.73 8.39
C LEU A 266 14.45 17.63 7.56
N ALA A 267 15.59 18.01 8.15
CA ALA A 267 16.84 18.19 7.40
C ALA A 267 17.40 16.87 6.81
N ASN A 268 17.24 15.77 7.53
CA ASN A 268 17.79 14.46 7.13
C ASN A 268 16.81 13.62 6.28
N VAL A 269 15.59 14.08 6.04
CA VAL A 269 14.65 13.45 5.11
C VAL A 269 15.07 13.78 3.69
N VAL A 270 15.53 12.78 2.96
CA VAL A 270 16.09 12.94 1.60
C VAL A 270 15.19 12.42 0.48
N SER A 271 14.25 11.54 0.81
CA SER A 271 13.25 11.03 -0.14
C SER A 271 11.97 10.60 0.58
N ILE A 272 10.85 10.71 -0.13
CA ILE A 272 9.52 10.34 0.34
C ILE A 272 8.80 9.62 -0.77
N ASN A 273 8.09 8.51 -0.45
CA ASN A 273 7.18 7.87 -1.38
C ASN A 273 5.73 7.92 -0.88
N ALA A 274 4.78 7.83 -1.81
CA ALA A 274 3.37 7.62 -1.49
C ALA A 274 2.64 6.81 -2.56
N SER A 275 1.55 6.12 -2.15
CA SER A 275 0.63 5.45 -3.07
C SER A 275 -0.46 6.42 -3.50
N GLY A 276 -0.50 6.76 -4.80
CA GLY A 276 -1.62 7.53 -5.36
C GLY A 276 -2.94 6.76 -5.26
N HIS A 277 -2.86 5.43 -5.34
CA HIS A 277 -4.02 4.53 -5.29
C HIS A 277 -4.56 4.23 -3.88
N LYS A 278 -3.99 4.84 -2.82
CA LYS A 278 -4.55 4.83 -1.48
C LYS A 278 -5.29 6.15 -1.23
N TYR A 279 -4.81 6.98 -0.34
CA TYR A 279 -5.43 8.28 -0.04
C TYR A 279 -5.17 9.37 -1.10
N GLY A 280 -4.42 9.06 -2.17
CA GLY A 280 -4.39 9.87 -3.39
C GLY A 280 -5.64 9.72 -4.27
N LEU A 281 -6.57 8.82 -3.89
CA LEU A 281 -7.93 8.66 -4.43
C LEU A 281 -7.97 8.15 -5.89
N VAL A 282 -6.96 7.41 -6.34
CA VAL A 282 -6.91 6.80 -7.68
C VAL A 282 -7.05 5.28 -7.57
N TYR A 283 -7.57 4.63 -8.59
CA TYR A 283 -7.57 3.17 -8.68
C TYR A 283 -6.14 2.60 -8.68
N PRO A 284 -5.94 1.31 -8.25
CA PRO A 284 -4.64 0.67 -8.17
C PRO A 284 -3.78 0.85 -9.43
N GLY A 285 -2.48 1.06 -9.25
CA GLY A 285 -1.51 1.16 -10.34
C GLY A 285 -0.75 2.49 -10.42
N VAL A 286 -0.72 3.30 -9.37
CA VAL A 286 0.10 4.51 -9.30
C VAL A 286 0.70 4.73 -7.92
N GLY A 287 1.98 5.06 -7.90
CA GLY A 287 2.73 5.55 -6.75
C GLY A 287 3.66 6.67 -7.16
N TRP A 288 4.27 7.30 -6.19
CA TRP A 288 5.13 8.47 -6.38
C TRP A 288 6.34 8.36 -5.48
N VAL A 289 7.50 8.76 -5.98
CA VAL A 289 8.69 9.03 -5.19
C VAL A 289 9.23 10.40 -5.54
N VAL A 290 9.57 11.17 -4.50
CA VAL A 290 10.18 12.50 -4.63
C VAL A 290 11.45 12.51 -3.79
N TRP A 291 12.52 13.07 -4.31
CA TRP A 291 13.76 13.34 -3.59
C TRP A 291 13.80 14.81 -3.21
N ARG A 292 14.44 15.10 -2.08
CA ARG A 292 14.63 16.47 -1.55
C ARG A 292 15.19 17.41 -2.61
N ASP A 293 16.22 16.96 -3.29
CA ASP A 293 16.85 17.63 -4.42
C ASP A 293 17.64 16.60 -5.26
N ARG A 294 18.21 17.06 -6.37
CA ARG A 294 18.90 16.21 -7.35
C ARG A 294 20.15 15.51 -6.81
N GLN A 295 20.81 16.04 -5.78
CA GLN A 295 22.02 15.42 -5.22
C GLN A 295 21.71 14.06 -4.55
N PHE A 296 20.48 13.86 -4.08
CA PHE A 296 20.04 12.61 -3.47
C PHE A 296 19.50 11.57 -4.47
N LEU A 297 19.49 11.89 -5.76
CA LEU A 297 19.22 10.94 -6.83
C LEU A 297 20.52 10.64 -7.61
N PRO A 298 21.20 9.52 -7.33
CA PRO A 298 22.40 9.12 -8.04
C PRO A 298 22.19 9.00 -9.55
N SER A 299 23.13 9.54 -10.33
CA SER A 299 23.05 9.53 -11.81
C SER A 299 22.98 8.12 -12.41
N GLU A 300 23.46 7.12 -11.68
CA GLU A 300 23.45 5.71 -12.07
C GLU A 300 22.03 5.13 -12.13
N LEU A 301 21.05 5.76 -11.46
CA LEU A 301 19.64 5.37 -11.49
C LEU A 301 18.85 6.08 -12.60
N VAL A 302 19.47 6.99 -13.33
CA VAL A 302 18.83 7.73 -14.42
C VAL A 302 19.32 7.16 -15.75
N PHE A 303 18.45 6.39 -16.39
CA PHE A 303 18.74 5.77 -17.69
C PHE A 303 18.27 6.68 -18.82
N LYS A 304 19.04 6.72 -19.91
CA LYS A 304 18.66 7.43 -21.13
C LYS A 304 18.17 6.43 -22.16
N VAL A 305 16.96 6.65 -22.64
CA VAL A 305 16.34 5.84 -23.70
C VAL A 305 16.41 6.63 -25.00
N SER A 306 17.13 6.11 -25.99
CA SER A 306 17.40 6.81 -27.27
C SER A 306 16.60 6.25 -28.46
N TYR A 307 16.07 5.04 -28.36
CA TYR A 307 15.38 4.35 -29.48
C TYR A 307 13.88 4.70 -29.60
N LEU A 308 13.37 5.55 -28.70
CA LEU A 308 11.99 6.06 -28.73
C LEU A 308 11.91 7.49 -29.31
N GLY A 309 12.81 7.88 -30.23
CA GLY A 309 12.77 9.15 -30.94
C GLY A 309 13.43 10.34 -30.25
N GLY A 310 14.06 10.15 -29.07
CA GLY A 310 14.82 11.17 -28.33
C GLY A 310 15.57 10.59 -27.15
N GLU A 311 16.56 11.30 -26.60
CA GLU A 311 17.19 10.93 -25.32
C GLU A 311 16.33 11.45 -24.16
N LEU A 312 15.50 10.58 -23.59
CA LEU A 312 14.67 10.93 -22.46
C LEU A 312 15.10 10.15 -21.21
N PRO A 313 15.25 10.84 -20.06
CA PRO A 313 15.61 10.17 -18.81
C PRO A 313 14.43 9.38 -18.26
N THR A 314 14.70 8.16 -17.79
CA THR A 314 13.78 7.34 -17.02
C THR A 314 14.47 6.80 -15.78
N MET A 315 13.72 6.67 -14.69
CA MET A 315 14.14 6.11 -13.42
C MET A 315 13.33 4.87 -13.06
N ALA A 316 12.20 4.64 -13.74
CA ALA A 316 11.28 3.55 -13.43
C ALA A 316 12.00 2.19 -13.53
N ILE A 317 11.71 1.31 -12.55
CA ILE A 317 12.14 -0.09 -12.58
C ILE A 317 11.31 -0.85 -13.62
N ASN A 318 9.99 -0.55 -13.66
CA ASN A 318 9.11 -1.07 -14.69
C ASN A 318 9.21 -0.20 -15.94
N PHE A 319 9.10 -0.82 -17.12
CA PHE A 319 9.18 -0.09 -18.39
C PHE A 319 7.79 0.27 -18.92
N SER A 320 7.17 -0.57 -19.72
CA SER A 320 5.86 -0.28 -20.31
C SER A 320 4.74 -0.39 -19.30
N HIS A 321 3.97 0.68 -19.13
CA HIS A 321 2.76 0.72 -18.30
C HIS A 321 1.79 1.77 -18.81
N SER A 322 0.51 1.60 -18.48
CA SER A 322 -0.54 2.53 -18.90
C SER A 322 -0.40 3.90 -18.22
N ALA A 323 -0.69 4.96 -18.96
CA ALA A 323 -0.77 6.31 -18.42
C ALA A 323 -2.08 6.59 -17.66
N ALA A 324 -3.05 5.69 -17.69
CA ALA A 324 -4.39 5.94 -17.17
C ALA A 324 -4.41 6.39 -15.70
N GLN A 325 -3.67 5.70 -14.83
CA GLN A 325 -3.66 6.01 -13.40
C GLN A 325 -2.95 7.34 -13.11
N LEU A 326 -1.88 7.64 -13.85
CA LEU A 326 -1.19 8.93 -13.78
C LEU A 326 -2.14 10.08 -14.16
N ILE A 327 -2.90 9.91 -15.23
CA ILE A 327 -3.91 10.89 -15.67
C ILE A 327 -5.04 11.01 -14.63
N GLY A 328 -5.49 9.89 -14.07
CA GLY A 328 -6.46 9.87 -12.98
C GLY A 328 -5.98 10.64 -11.74
N GLN A 329 -4.69 10.52 -11.41
CA GLN A 329 -4.10 11.28 -10.30
C GLN A 329 -4.11 12.78 -10.57
N TYR A 330 -3.72 13.19 -11.77
CA TYR A 330 -3.75 14.61 -12.15
C TYR A 330 -5.17 15.15 -12.16
N TYR A 331 -6.14 14.37 -12.68
CA TYR A 331 -7.56 14.72 -12.61
C TYR A 331 -7.98 15.03 -11.17
N ASN A 332 -7.67 14.14 -10.23
CA ASN A 332 -8.02 14.34 -8.83
C ASN A 332 -7.36 15.58 -8.22
N PHE A 333 -6.10 15.87 -8.57
CA PHE A 333 -5.41 17.09 -8.09
C PHE A 333 -6.11 18.36 -8.53
N ILE A 334 -6.51 18.44 -9.81
CA ILE A 334 -7.20 19.66 -10.33
C ILE A 334 -8.67 19.69 -9.94
N ARG A 335 -9.33 18.51 -9.81
CA ARG A 335 -10.75 18.40 -9.47
C ARG A 335 -11.03 18.79 -8.02
N PHE A 336 -10.23 18.26 -7.11
CA PHE A 336 -10.46 18.46 -5.68
C PHE A 336 -9.66 19.65 -5.12
N GLY A 337 -8.46 19.90 -5.61
CA GLY A 337 -7.58 20.88 -5.01
C GLY A 337 -7.32 20.57 -3.52
N LYS A 338 -6.71 21.50 -2.80
CA LYS A 338 -6.42 21.33 -1.36
C LYS A 338 -7.69 21.22 -0.51
N ASP A 339 -8.72 22.00 -0.85
CA ASP A 339 -9.95 22.04 -0.05
C ASP A 339 -10.79 20.78 -0.22
N GLY A 340 -10.94 20.28 -1.46
CA GLY A 340 -11.65 19.02 -1.71
C GLY A 340 -10.95 17.81 -1.11
N TYR A 341 -9.62 17.72 -1.20
CA TYR A 341 -8.86 16.67 -0.49
C TYR A 341 -9.08 16.76 1.02
N ARG A 342 -8.99 17.97 1.60
CA ARG A 342 -9.24 18.15 3.05
C ARG A 342 -10.65 17.71 3.42
N GLU A 343 -11.66 18.09 2.66
CA GLU A 343 -13.05 17.70 2.93
C GLU A 343 -13.23 16.18 2.90
N ILE A 344 -12.70 15.52 1.86
CA ILE A 344 -12.79 14.06 1.71
C ILE A 344 -12.05 13.36 2.85
N GLN A 345 -10.81 13.77 3.15
CA GLN A 345 -10.01 13.12 4.21
C GLN A 345 -10.61 13.39 5.61
N THR A 346 -11.20 14.57 5.85
CA THR A 346 -11.90 14.86 7.10
C THR A 346 -13.11 13.93 7.28
N LYS A 347 -13.93 13.75 6.25
CA LYS A 347 -15.07 12.80 6.31
C LYS A 347 -14.57 11.37 6.57
N THR A 348 -13.49 10.97 5.93
CA THR A 348 -12.88 9.64 6.14
C THR A 348 -12.38 9.49 7.58
N HIS A 349 -11.74 10.53 8.12
CA HIS A 349 -11.30 10.58 9.52
C HIS A 349 -12.47 10.49 10.49
N ASP A 350 -13.53 11.26 10.27
CA ASP A 350 -14.72 11.28 11.13
C ASP A 350 -15.40 9.91 11.20
N VAL A 351 -15.50 9.22 10.06
CA VAL A 351 -16.05 7.85 10.00
C VAL A 351 -15.16 6.87 10.79
N ALA A 352 -13.84 6.97 10.65
CA ALA A 352 -12.91 6.13 11.41
C ALA A 352 -13.04 6.37 12.93
N ARG A 353 -13.15 7.62 13.35
CA ARG A 353 -13.36 7.99 14.76
C ARG A 353 -14.70 7.49 15.31
N TYR A 354 -15.75 7.59 14.50
CA TYR A 354 -17.06 7.04 14.85
C TYR A 354 -16.99 5.53 15.06
N LEU A 355 -16.41 4.79 14.10
CA LEU A 355 -16.26 3.33 14.20
C LEU A 355 -15.43 2.91 15.40
N ALA A 356 -14.32 3.57 15.66
CA ALA A 356 -13.48 3.27 16.82
C ALA A 356 -14.25 3.45 18.13
N ALA A 357 -15.02 4.53 18.27
CA ALA A 357 -15.83 4.78 19.45
C ALA A 357 -17.02 3.79 19.57
N ALA A 358 -17.57 3.33 18.44
CA ALA A 358 -18.63 2.34 18.43
C ALA A 358 -18.10 0.94 18.80
N LEU A 359 -16.94 0.54 18.28
CA LEU A 359 -16.27 -0.72 18.62
C LEU A 359 -15.90 -0.78 20.11
N ASP A 360 -15.36 0.29 20.67
CA ASP A 360 -15.00 0.37 22.10
C ASP A 360 -16.24 0.15 23.00
N LYS A 361 -17.40 0.66 22.61
CA LYS A 361 -18.66 0.47 23.32
C LYS A 361 -19.21 -0.96 23.30
N VAL A 362 -18.78 -1.79 22.36
CA VAL A 362 -19.17 -3.22 22.33
C VAL A 362 -18.65 -3.96 23.58
N GLY A 363 -17.53 -3.51 24.13
CA GLY A 363 -16.95 -4.05 25.37
C GLY A 363 -16.16 -5.37 25.20
N GLU A 364 -16.08 -5.89 23.98
CA GLU A 364 -15.34 -7.13 23.68
C GLU A 364 -13.91 -6.87 23.17
N PHE A 365 -13.58 -5.60 22.90
CA PHE A 365 -12.34 -5.23 22.23
C PHE A 365 -11.45 -4.33 23.08
N LYS A 366 -10.13 -4.52 22.96
CA LYS A 366 -9.10 -3.58 23.43
C LYS A 366 -8.54 -2.86 22.21
N MET A 367 -8.75 -1.55 22.15
CA MET A 367 -8.31 -0.73 21.03
C MET A 367 -6.79 -0.56 21.06
N ILE A 368 -6.11 -0.81 19.93
CA ILE A 368 -4.69 -0.53 19.72
C ILE A 368 -4.55 0.83 19.02
N ASN A 369 -5.36 1.06 17.97
CA ASN A 369 -5.45 2.34 17.29
C ASN A 369 -6.93 2.69 17.09
N ASN A 370 -7.27 3.93 17.36
CA ASN A 370 -8.64 4.44 17.31
C ASN A 370 -8.89 5.37 16.10
N GLY A 371 -8.06 5.27 15.04
CA GLY A 371 -8.21 6.08 13.83
C GLY A 371 -7.80 7.55 14.00
N HIS A 372 -7.02 7.90 15.04
CA HIS A 372 -6.62 9.29 15.28
C HIS A 372 -5.58 9.78 14.28
N GLN A 373 -4.62 8.93 13.90
CA GLN A 373 -3.60 9.22 12.90
C GLN A 373 -4.11 8.88 11.51
N LEU A 374 -3.83 7.66 11.00
CA LEU A 374 -4.53 7.19 9.79
C LEU A 374 -5.98 6.83 10.10
N PRO A 375 -6.89 6.89 9.13
CA PRO A 375 -8.28 6.43 9.28
C PRO A 375 -8.33 4.90 9.24
N LEU A 376 -7.63 4.29 10.19
CA LEU A 376 -7.48 2.86 10.39
C LEU A 376 -7.77 2.55 11.85
N ILE A 377 -8.62 1.59 12.08
CA ILE A 377 -8.95 1.09 13.41
C ILE A 377 -8.27 -0.27 13.59
N CYS A 378 -7.54 -0.43 14.67
CA CYS A 378 -6.86 -1.67 15.02
C CYS A 378 -7.22 -2.06 16.46
N TYR A 379 -7.62 -3.30 16.65
CA TYR A 379 -8.06 -3.81 17.94
C TYR A 379 -7.72 -5.31 18.10
N GLN A 380 -7.67 -5.74 19.33
CA GLN A 380 -7.59 -7.13 19.75
C GLN A 380 -8.77 -7.48 20.66
N LEU A 381 -9.00 -8.75 20.95
CA LEU A 381 -9.97 -9.14 21.97
C LEU A 381 -9.54 -8.66 23.36
N ALA A 382 -10.45 -8.08 24.10
CA ALA A 382 -10.23 -7.80 25.52
C ALA A 382 -10.08 -9.11 26.28
N PRO A 383 -9.21 -9.23 27.31
CA PRO A 383 -9.05 -10.43 28.09
C PRO A 383 -10.38 -10.85 28.73
N ARG A 384 -10.82 -12.11 28.50
CA ARG A 384 -12.02 -12.70 29.09
C ARG A 384 -11.85 -14.22 29.14
N GLU A 385 -11.88 -14.83 30.33
CA GLU A 385 -11.58 -16.26 30.56
C GLU A 385 -12.64 -17.19 29.95
N ASP A 386 -13.91 -16.78 29.92
CA ASP A 386 -15.05 -17.57 29.44
C ASP A 386 -15.36 -17.40 27.95
N ARG A 387 -14.47 -16.71 27.18
CA ARG A 387 -14.67 -16.56 25.73
C ARG A 387 -14.19 -17.82 25.00
N GLU A 388 -15.09 -18.39 24.20
CA GLU A 388 -14.83 -19.59 23.39
C GLU A 388 -14.54 -19.26 21.91
N TRP A 389 -14.68 -18.01 21.46
CA TRP A 389 -14.46 -17.58 20.09
C TRP A 389 -13.24 -16.65 19.94
N THR A 390 -12.71 -16.57 18.73
CA THR A 390 -11.54 -15.81 18.34
C THR A 390 -11.88 -14.70 17.36
N LEU A 391 -10.93 -13.79 17.07
CA LEU A 391 -11.10 -12.79 15.99
C LEU A 391 -11.24 -13.45 14.60
N TYR A 392 -10.72 -14.67 14.40
CA TYR A 392 -10.91 -15.41 13.15
C TYR A 392 -12.38 -15.82 12.98
N ASP A 393 -13.03 -16.28 14.04
CA ASP A 393 -14.45 -16.62 14.04
C ASP A 393 -15.32 -15.39 13.75
N LEU A 394 -14.94 -14.22 14.31
CA LEU A 394 -15.62 -12.96 14.01
C LEU A 394 -15.44 -12.56 12.53
N SER A 395 -14.22 -12.73 11.99
CA SER A 395 -13.95 -12.46 10.57
C SER A 395 -14.83 -13.30 9.66
N ASP A 396 -14.96 -14.61 9.94
CA ASP A 396 -15.78 -15.54 9.17
C ASP A 396 -17.28 -15.17 9.26
N ARG A 397 -17.77 -14.74 10.43
CA ARG A 397 -19.14 -14.26 10.59
C ARG A 397 -19.42 -12.99 9.79
N LEU A 398 -18.48 -12.04 9.81
CA LEU A 398 -18.60 -10.80 9.04
C LEU A 398 -18.56 -11.08 7.53
N LEU A 399 -17.76 -12.05 7.10
CA LEU A 399 -17.67 -12.46 5.70
C LEU A 399 -19.01 -13.01 5.16
N MET A 400 -19.84 -13.63 6.01
CA MET A 400 -21.18 -14.08 5.61
C MET A 400 -22.09 -12.93 5.14
N ASN A 401 -21.83 -11.70 5.61
CA ASN A 401 -22.51 -10.47 5.18
C ASN A 401 -21.68 -9.70 4.13
N GLY A 402 -20.59 -10.30 3.62
CA GLY A 402 -19.73 -9.72 2.60
C GLY A 402 -18.58 -8.85 3.12
N TRP A 403 -18.53 -8.57 4.43
CA TRP A 403 -17.48 -7.76 5.03
C TRP A 403 -16.17 -8.54 5.13
N GLN A 404 -15.14 -8.08 4.43
CA GLN A 404 -13.79 -8.66 4.51
C GLN A 404 -12.96 -7.87 5.52
N VAL A 405 -12.86 -8.40 6.75
CA VAL A 405 -12.08 -7.81 7.84
C VAL A 405 -10.88 -8.71 8.13
N PRO A 406 -9.64 -8.25 7.88
CA PRO A 406 -8.48 -9.12 8.03
C PRO A 406 -8.13 -9.33 9.50
N THR A 407 -7.81 -10.57 9.83
CA THR A 407 -7.34 -11.01 11.14
C THR A 407 -5.98 -11.66 11.00
N TYR A 408 -4.99 -11.19 11.77
CA TYR A 408 -3.61 -11.69 11.67
C TYR A 408 -2.82 -11.36 12.94
N PRO A 409 -1.71 -12.08 13.22
CA PRO A 409 -0.80 -11.76 14.31
C PRO A 409 0.01 -10.50 14.01
N LEU A 410 0.42 -9.79 15.04
CA LEU A 410 1.41 -8.71 14.93
C LEU A 410 2.79 -9.25 14.51
N PRO A 411 3.72 -8.41 14.01
CA PRO A 411 5.05 -8.84 13.61
C PRO A 411 5.92 -9.26 14.81
N ALA A 412 7.19 -9.56 14.50
CA ALA A 412 8.19 -10.08 15.44
C ALA A 412 8.17 -9.39 16.81
N ASN A 413 8.27 -10.20 17.87
CA ASN A 413 8.09 -9.97 19.30
C ASN A 413 6.66 -9.89 19.82
N LEU A 414 5.67 -9.69 18.93
CA LEU A 414 4.25 -9.59 19.30
C LEU A 414 3.38 -10.62 18.57
N GLU A 415 3.98 -11.69 18.03
CA GLU A 415 3.29 -12.71 17.19
C GLU A 415 2.17 -13.43 17.93
N GLN A 416 2.18 -13.40 19.26
CA GLN A 416 1.08 -13.97 20.07
C GLN A 416 -0.17 -13.06 20.11
N GLN A 417 -0.02 -11.82 19.71
CA GLN A 417 -1.12 -10.86 19.70
C GLN A 417 -1.82 -10.86 18.34
N VAL A 418 -3.01 -11.43 18.30
CA VAL A 418 -3.87 -11.43 17.11
C VAL A 418 -4.71 -10.16 17.11
N ILE A 419 -4.74 -9.48 15.97
CA ILE A 419 -5.48 -8.24 15.78
C ILE A 419 -6.47 -8.34 14.62
N GLN A 420 -7.49 -7.51 14.64
CA GLN A 420 -8.27 -7.12 13.46
C GLN A 420 -8.02 -5.67 13.11
N ARG A 421 -8.10 -5.37 11.81
CA ARG A 421 -7.87 -4.05 11.28
C ARG A 421 -8.96 -3.66 10.28
N ILE A 422 -9.48 -2.46 10.43
CA ILE A 422 -10.46 -1.85 9.53
C ILE A 422 -9.84 -0.63 8.89
N VAL A 423 -9.73 -0.61 7.57
CA VAL A 423 -9.29 0.55 6.80
C VAL A 423 -10.49 1.33 6.30
N VAL A 424 -10.60 2.57 6.72
CA VAL A 424 -11.64 3.48 6.22
C VAL A 424 -11.10 4.23 5.01
N ARG A 425 -11.80 4.10 3.88
CA ARG A 425 -11.49 4.79 2.62
C ARG A 425 -12.56 5.84 2.34
N ALA A 426 -12.29 6.70 1.37
CA ALA A 426 -13.18 7.80 1.00
C ALA A 426 -14.60 7.36 0.57
N ASP A 427 -14.73 6.15 0.02
CA ASP A 427 -16.00 5.56 -0.41
C ASP A 427 -16.76 4.80 0.70
N PHE A 428 -16.14 4.67 1.88
CA PHE A 428 -16.77 4.08 3.07
C PHE A 428 -17.40 5.18 3.92
N GLY A 429 -18.66 5.49 3.62
CA GLY A 429 -19.40 6.56 4.30
C GLY A 429 -20.07 6.12 5.60
N MET A 430 -20.67 7.08 6.31
CA MET A 430 -21.31 6.87 7.61
C MET A 430 -22.43 5.81 7.58
N ASN A 431 -23.22 5.73 6.51
CA ASN A 431 -24.27 4.70 6.37
C ASN A 431 -23.65 3.29 6.36
N MET A 432 -22.58 3.09 5.59
CA MET A 432 -21.87 1.80 5.58
C MET A 432 -21.24 1.48 6.95
N ALA A 433 -20.81 2.51 7.70
CA ALA A 433 -20.30 2.33 9.05
C ALA A 433 -21.39 1.88 10.02
N HIS A 434 -22.62 2.39 9.88
CA HIS A 434 -23.77 1.92 10.65
C HIS A 434 -24.11 0.48 10.31
N ASP A 435 -24.26 0.14 9.03
CA ASP A 435 -24.56 -1.22 8.56
C ASP A 435 -23.49 -2.22 9.05
N PHE A 436 -22.22 -1.83 8.96
CA PHE A 436 -21.10 -2.64 9.49
C PHE A 436 -21.22 -2.87 11.00
N MET A 437 -21.52 -1.84 11.79
CA MET A 437 -21.65 -1.95 13.24
C MET A 437 -22.85 -2.80 13.66
N ASP A 438 -23.95 -2.74 12.93
CA ASP A 438 -25.14 -3.59 13.17
C ASP A 438 -24.77 -5.06 12.91
N ASP A 439 -24.11 -5.36 11.79
CA ASP A 439 -23.66 -6.70 11.47
C ASP A 439 -22.61 -7.23 12.45
N LEU A 440 -21.64 -6.39 12.85
CA LEU A 440 -20.62 -6.75 13.84
C LEU A 440 -21.23 -7.03 15.21
N THR A 441 -22.13 -6.18 15.68
CA THR A 441 -22.78 -6.35 16.97
C THR A 441 -23.60 -7.63 17.01
N LYS A 442 -24.32 -7.93 15.92
CA LYS A 442 -25.05 -9.19 15.76
C LYS A 442 -24.09 -10.39 15.73
N ALA A 443 -22.99 -10.31 14.97
CA ALA A 443 -21.98 -11.38 14.91
C ALA A 443 -21.38 -11.68 16.28
N VAL A 444 -21.03 -10.65 17.05
CA VAL A 444 -20.51 -10.79 18.42
C VAL A 444 -21.56 -11.41 19.35
N HIS A 445 -22.83 -10.96 19.25
CA HIS A 445 -23.93 -11.54 20.03
C HIS A 445 -24.10 -13.03 19.72
N ASP A 446 -24.14 -13.40 18.44
CA ASP A 446 -24.32 -14.79 18.00
C ASP A 446 -23.14 -15.67 18.45
N LEU A 447 -21.90 -15.18 18.38
CA LEU A 447 -20.70 -15.88 18.87
C LEU A 447 -20.72 -16.08 20.39
N ASN A 448 -21.19 -15.07 21.15
CA ASN A 448 -21.33 -15.20 22.61
C ASN A 448 -22.44 -16.17 23.05
N GLN A 449 -23.43 -16.43 22.19
CA GLN A 449 -24.52 -17.39 22.45
C GLN A 449 -24.20 -18.79 21.91
N ALA A 450 -23.27 -18.91 21.00
CA ALA A 450 -22.93 -20.18 20.36
C ALA A 450 -22.08 -21.04 21.32
N HIS A 451 -22.59 -22.22 21.69
CA HIS A 451 -21.81 -23.27 22.36
C HIS A 451 -21.05 -24.15 21.34
N ILE A 452 -20.97 -23.73 20.10
CA ILE A 452 -20.28 -24.46 19.02
C ILE A 452 -18.96 -23.75 18.74
N VAL A 453 -17.90 -24.32 19.24
CA VAL A 453 -16.53 -23.87 18.96
C VAL A 453 -16.13 -24.36 17.57
N TYR A 454 -15.96 -23.44 16.62
CA TYR A 454 -15.20 -23.72 15.40
C TYR A 454 -13.72 -23.63 15.77
N HIS A 455 -13.08 -24.78 16.03
CA HIS A 455 -11.64 -24.84 16.16
C HIS A 455 -11.02 -24.61 14.76
N HIS A 456 -10.70 -23.40 14.42
CA HIS A 456 -9.65 -23.18 13.45
C HIS A 456 -8.34 -23.63 14.10
N ASP A 457 -7.79 -24.75 13.64
CA ASP A 457 -6.41 -25.12 13.96
C ASP A 457 -5.54 -23.90 13.62
N ALA A 458 -4.96 -23.28 14.64
CA ALA A 458 -4.16 -22.05 14.54
C ALA A 458 -2.82 -22.23 13.81
N ALA A 459 -2.63 -23.34 13.10
CA ALA A 459 -1.51 -23.52 12.21
C ALA A 459 -1.88 -22.98 10.82
N PRO A 460 -1.22 -21.93 10.34
CA PRO A 460 -1.40 -21.50 8.95
C PRO A 460 -1.04 -22.70 8.07
N LYS A 461 -2.03 -23.27 7.38
CA LYS A 461 -1.74 -24.20 6.30
C LYS A 461 -0.78 -23.46 5.37
N LYS A 462 0.44 -23.95 5.22
CA LYS A 462 1.41 -23.47 4.24
C LYS A 462 0.83 -23.72 2.85
N TYR A 463 -0.05 -22.82 2.42
CA TYR A 463 -0.31 -22.62 1.00
C TYR A 463 0.86 -21.78 0.50
N GLY A 464 1.53 -22.22 -0.56
CA GLY A 464 2.79 -21.66 -1.07
C GLY A 464 2.74 -20.24 -1.64
N PHE A 465 1.92 -19.36 -1.07
CA PHE A 465 1.93 -17.93 -1.27
C PHE A 465 1.59 -17.27 0.06
N THR A 466 2.61 -16.97 0.85
CA THR A 466 2.50 -16.00 1.94
C THR A 466 2.65 -14.62 1.31
N HIS A 467 1.58 -13.85 1.32
CA HIS A 467 1.63 -12.42 1.02
C HIS A 467 2.02 -11.65 2.26
#